data_08cedfc157721bc23ffc3f8a76487249
#
_entry.id   08cedfc157721bc23ffc3f8a76487249
#
_cell.length_a   1.000
_cell.length_b   1.000
_cell.length_c   1.000
_cell.angle_alpha   90.00
_cell.angle_beta   90.00
_cell.angle_gamma   90.00
#
_symmetry.space_group_name_H-M   'P 1'
#
loop_
_entity.id
_entity.type
_entity.pdbx_description
1 polymer ?
#
loop_
_entity_poly.entity_id
_entity_poly.type
_entity_poly.pdbx_seq_one_letter_code
_entity_poly.pdbx_strand_id
1 'polypeptide(L)'
;ASDVYKRQEYALSGYKVKAFDYLVKPLSYLQLENVLDQAISELKSNEKHFLIIKDSGNIFKIKFPEIIYIETYNRNILFHLTSGSEITGHESLKAYEDKLDERFYRCHTGYIVNMAYVTSIQKDCAILNSNVTVPVSRYKKKKFQMLFTDFLCNSIF
;
A
#
# COMPACT_ATOMS: atom_id res chain seq x y z
N ALA A 1 11.29 -7.00 43.14
CA ALA A 1 11.33 -5.52 43.21
C ALA A 1 12.05 -4.94 42.00
N SER A 2 13.21 -5.48 41.62
CA SER A 2 13.98 -4.99 40.50
C SER A 2 13.25 -5.17 39.16
N ASP A 3 12.47 -6.25 39.00
CA ASP A 3 11.68 -6.49 37.80
C ASP A 3 10.55 -5.50 37.61
N VAL A 4 9.88 -5.09 38.69
CA VAL A 4 8.85 -4.06 38.67
C VAL A 4 9.46 -2.72 38.27
N TYR A 5 10.61 -2.39 38.83
CA TYR A 5 11.32 -1.16 38.50
C TYR A 5 11.79 -1.13 37.03
N LYS A 6 12.37 -2.21 36.52
CA LYS A 6 12.80 -2.31 35.12
C LYS A 6 11.64 -2.16 34.14
N ARG A 7 10.47 -2.71 34.48
CA ARG A 7 9.29 -2.59 33.62
C ARG A 7 8.74 -1.18 33.57
N GLN A 8 8.81 -0.43 34.66
CA GLN A 8 8.46 0.99 34.68
C GLN A 8 9.39 1.79 33.77
N GLU A 9 10.67 1.52 33.79
CA GLU A 9 11.63 2.13 32.88
C GLU A 9 11.33 1.77 31.41
N TYR A 10 11.01 0.53 31.12
CA TYR A 10 10.64 0.12 29.77
C TYR A 10 9.35 0.79 29.29
N ALA A 11 8.37 0.94 30.14
CA ALA A 11 7.14 1.64 29.80
C ALA A 11 7.41 3.12 29.46
N LEU A 12 8.28 3.79 30.23
CA LEU A 12 8.68 5.17 29.96
C LEU A 12 9.51 5.28 28.67
N SER A 13 10.40 4.32 28.41
CA SER A 13 11.13 4.25 27.15
C SER A 13 10.21 3.98 25.96
N GLY A 14 9.23 3.12 26.12
CA GLY A 14 8.20 2.85 25.12
C GLY A 14 7.33 4.05 24.79
N TYR A 15 7.23 5.01 25.69
CA TYR A 15 6.51 6.26 25.45
C TYR A 15 7.21 7.13 24.39
N LYS A 16 8.54 7.13 24.38
CA LYS A 16 9.34 7.86 23.38
C LYS A 16 9.37 7.15 22.03
N VAL A 17 9.26 5.84 22.04
CA VAL A 17 9.15 5.00 20.86
C VAL A 17 7.69 4.57 20.78
N LYS A 18 7.03 4.75 19.66
CA LYS A 18 5.62 4.39 19.47
C LYS A 18 5.36 2.95 19.97
N ALA A 19 4.80 2.83 21.17
CA ALA A 19 4.45 1.55 21.75
C ALA A 19 3.08 1.10 21.26
N PHE A 20 2.90 -0.19 21.05
CA PHE A 20 1.62 -0.77 20.60
C PHE A 20 0.61 -0.78 21.73
N ASP A 21 1.06 -1.08 22.93
CA ASP A 21 0.19 -1.15 24.08
C ASP A 21 0.99 -1.08 25.38
N TYR A 22 0.33 -0.68 26.46
CA TYR A 22 0.88 -0.73 27.79
C TYR A 22 0.31 -1.92 28.53
N LEU A 23 1.17 -2.87 28.88
CA LEU A 23 0.79 -4.07 29.61
C LEU A 23 0.98 -3.84 31.10
N VAL A 24 -0.09 -4.00 31.85
CA VAL A 24 -0.10 -3.86 33.31
C VAL A 24 -0.04 -5.25 33.95
N LYS A 25 0.74 -5.39 35.00
CA LYS A 25 0.82 -6.65 35.74
C LYS A 25 -0.46 -6.95 36.54
N PRO A 26 -0.86 -8.23 36.67
CA PRO A 26 -0.25 -9.42 36.07
C PRO A 26 -0.56 -9.53 34.59
N LEU A 27 0.43 -9.94 33.80
CA LEU A 27 0.27 -10.16 32.36
C LEU A 27 -0.41 -11.51 32.12
N SER A 28 -1.51 -11.51 31.38
CA SER A 28 -2.03 -12.76 30.87
C SER A 28 -1.27 -13.15 29.59
N TYR A 29 -1.07 -14.44 29.40
CA TYR A 29 -0.44 -14.98 28.20
C TYR A 29 -1.18 -14.55 26.93
N LEU A 30 -2.50 -14.52 26.99
CA LEU A 30 -3.36 -14.09 25.88
C LEU A 30 -3.13 -12.62 25.48
N GLN A 31 -2.93 -11.75 26.46
CA GLN A 31 -2.64 -10.34 26.17
C GLN A 31 -1.31 -10.16 25.49
N LEU A 32 -0.28 -10.88 25.93
CA LEU A 32 1.04 -10.87 25.32
C LEU A 32 0.99 -11.41 23.89
N GLU A 33 0.30 -12.48 23.67
CA GLU A 33 0.12 -13.09 22.36
C GLU A 33 -0.58 -12.13 21.39
N ASN A 34 -1.64 -11.46 21.82
CA ASN A 34 -2.34 -10.47 21.01
C ASN A 34 -1.46 -9.29 20.64
N VAL A 35 -0.66 -8.77 21.57
CA VAL A 35 0.26 -7.66 21.30
C VAL A 35 1.36 -8.08 20.32
N LEU A 36 1.90 -9.29 20.48
CA LEU A 36 2.90 -9.83 19.54
C LEU A 36 2.32 -10.04 18.15
N ASP A 37 1.11 -10.57 18.04
CA ASP A 37 0.43 -10.78 16.76
C ASP A 37 0.17 -9.46 16.05
N GLN A 38 -0.26 -8.42 16.76
CA GLN A 38 -0.40 -7.07 16.22
C GLN A 38 0.92 -6.51 15.73
N ALA A 39 1.98 -6.63 16.52
CA ALA A 39 3.30 -6.15 16.15
C ALA A 39 3.83 -6.84 14.90
N ILE A 40 3.69 -8.16 14.81
CA ILE A 40 4.07 -8.94 13.64
C ILE A 40 3.25 -8.53 12.42
N SER A 41 1.95 -8.32 12.59
CA SER A 41 1.04 -7.89 11.54
C SER A 41 1.44 -6.52 10.98
N GLU A 42 1.75 -5.56 11.84
CA GLU A 42 2.21 -4.23 11.42
C GLU A 42 3.58 -4.27 10.74
N LEU A 43 4.51 -5.06 11.24
CA LEU A 43 5.81 -5.24 10.59
C LEU A 43 5.67 -5.86 9.20
N LYS A 44 4.85 -6.88 9.05
CA LYS A 44 4.56 -7.50 7.75
C LYS A 44 3.86 -6.54 6.80
N SER A 45 2.96 -5.68 7.29
CA SER A 45 2.32 -4.68 6.45
C SER A 45 3.28 -3.60 6.00
N ASN A 46 4.19 -3.17 6.87
CA ASN A 46 5.22 -2.19 6.53
C ASN A 46 6.25 -2.71 5.52
N GLU A 47 6.55 -4.00 5.56
CA GLU A 47 7.49 -4.62 4.62
C GLU A 47 6.94 -4.72 3.19
N LYS A 48 5.62 -4.70 3.04
CA LYS A 48 4.95 -4.91 1.74
C LYS A 48 4.54 -3.62 1.02
N HIS A 49 4.89 -2.46 1.53
CA HIS A 49 4.42 -1.18 0.96
C HIS A 49 5.40 -0.53 -0.02
N PHE A 50 6.22 -1.31 -0.66
CA PHE A 50 7.13 -0.82 -1.71
C PHE A 50 7.37 -1.88 -2.79
N LEU A 51 7.75 -1.40 -3.97
CA LEU A 51 8.25 -2.23 -5.07
C LEU A 51 9.74 -1.99 -5.28
N ILE A 52 10.42 -3.04 -5.70
CA ILE A 52 11.79 -2.94 -6.20
C ILE A 52 11.76 -3.16 -7.70
N ILE A 53 12.24 -2.16 -8.45
CA ILE A 53 12.29 -2.20 -9.90
C ILE A 53 13.75 -2.10 -10.32
N LYS A 54 14.14 -2.98 -11.23
CA LYS A 54 15.48 -2.97 -11.82
C LYS A 54 15.36 -2.45 -13.24
N ASP A 55 16.11 -1.40 -13.55
CA ASP A 55 16.17 -0.83 -14.89
C ASP A 55 17.59 -0.38 -15.21
N SER A 56 18.13 -0.88 -16.32
CA SER A 56 19.44 -0.46 -16.87
C SER A 56 20.60 -0.51 -15.86
N GLY A 57 20.59 -1.54 -14.99
CA GLY A 57 21.59 -1.71 -13.94
C GLY A 57 21.33 -0.92 -12.66
N ASN A 58 20.28 -0.11 -12.64
CA ASN A 58 19.85 0.62 -11.46
C ASN A 58 18.76 -0.16 -10.70
N ILE A 59 18.70 0.06 -9.40
CA ILE A 59 17.67 -0.52 -8.53
C ILE A 59 16.89 0.62 -7.91
N PHE A 60 15.58 0.64 -8.14
CA PHE A 60 14.67 1.62 -7.59
C PHE A 60 13.77 0.98 -6.54
N LYS A 61 13.73 1.58 -5.36
CA LYS A 61 12.76 1.26 -4.32
C LYS A 61 11.67 2.32 -4.36
N ILE A 62 10.47 1.92 -4.76
CA ILE A 62 9.33 2.83 -4.91
C ILE A 62 8.28 2.47 -3.88
N LYS A 63 7.90 3.40 -3.04
CA LYS A 63 6.84 3.21 -2.07
C LYS A 63 5.48 3.27 -2.78
N PHE A 64 4.53 2.46 -2.33
CA PHE A 64 3.20 2.41 -2.95
C PHE A 64 2.49 3.78 -2.99
N PRO A 65 2.53 4.63 -1.96
CA PRO A 65 1.94 5.96 -2.04
C PRO A 65 2.57 6.89 -3.08
N GLU A 66 3.77 6.58 -3.56
CA GLU A 66 4.43 7.35 -4.62
C GLU A 66 3.95 6.99 -6.03
N ILE A 67 3.26 5.86 -6.19
CA ILE A 67 2.78 5.37 -7.49
C ILE A 67 1.37 5.89 -7.73
N ILE A 68 1.17 6.64 -8.81
CA ILE A 68 -0.15 7.15 -9.23
C ILE A 68 -0.85 6.09 -10.06
N TYR A 69 -0.21 5.63 -11.12
CA TYR A 69 -0.72 4.56 -11.96
C TYR A 69 0.41 3.88 -12.72
N ILE A 70 0.11 2.72 -13.28
CA ILE A 70 1.05 1.88 -14.00
C ILE A 70 0.41 1.55 -15.34
N GLU A 71 1.19 1.67 -16.43
CA GLU A 71 0.71 1.35 -17.76
C GLU A 71 1.68 0.47 -18.53
N THR A 72 1.14 -0.27 -19.50
CA THR A 72 1.95 -0.97 -20.49
C THR A 72 2.25 0.00 -21.62
N TYR A 73 3.54 0.26 -21.85
CA TYR A 73 4.01 1.15 -22.88
C TYR A 73 5.19 0.52 -23.64
N ASN A 74 5.08 0.38 -24.97
CA ASN A 74 6.15 -0.17 -25.81
C ASN A 74 6.74 -1.50 -25.30
N ARG A 75 5.90 -2.43 -24.90
CA ARG A 75 6.27 -3.76 -24.35
C ARG A 75 6.93 -3.73 -22.96
N ASN A 76 7.10 -2.55 -22.39
CA ASN A 76 7.58 -2.36 -21.03
C ASN A 76 6.45 -1.88 -20.13
N ILE A 77 6.71 -1.85 -18.84
CA ILE A 77 5.78 -1.34 -17.84
C ILE A 77 6.30 0.01 -17.36
N LEU A 78 5.48 1.03 -17.43
CA LEU A 78 5.82 2.38 -17.03
C LEU A 78 5.10 2.74 -15.73
N PHE A 79 5.86 3.13 -14.72
CA PHE A 79 5.35 3.57 -13.42
C PHE A 79 5.35 5.08 -13.38
N HIS A 80 4.19 5.69 -13.21
CA HIS A 80 4.03 7.12 -13.06
C HIS A 80 3.99 7.49 -11.58
N LEU A 81 4.93 8.33 -11.17
CA LEU A 81 5.13 8.68 -9.77
C LEU A 81 4.62 10.09 -9.44
N THR A 82 4.34 10.32 -8.17
CA THR A 82 3.88 11.63 -7.66
C THR A 82 4.91 12.74 -7.85
N SER A 83 6.19 12.39 -7.96
CA SER A 83 7.28 13.34 -8.27
C SER A 83 7.25 13.85 -9.71
N GLY A 84 6.41 13.27 -10.57
CA GLY A 84 6.43 13.51 -12.02
C GLY A 84 7.44 12.65 -12.77
N SER A 85 8.20 11.82 -12.07
CA SER A 85 9.16 10.90 -12.66
C SER A 85 8.46 9.63 -13.16
N GLU A 86 9.07 9.01 -14.16
CA GLU A 86 8.64 7.74 -14.72
C GLU A 86 9.75 6.71 -14.57
N ILE A 87 9.40 5.50 -14.18
CA ILE A 87 10.34 4.39 -14.06
C ILE A 87 9.85 3.23 -14.91
N THR A 88 10.75 2.61 -15.64
CA THR A 88 10.45 1.50 -16.54
C THR A 88 10.71 0.17 -15.84
N GLY A 89 9.72 -0.71 -15.86
CA GLY A 89 9.84 -2.09 -15.39
C GLY A 89 9.82 -3.06 -16.56
N HIS A 90 10.50 -4.19 -16.38
CA HIS A 90 10.68 -5.18 -17.44
C HIS A 90 9.92 -6.50 -17.21
N GLU A 91 9.24 -6.63 -16.07
CA GLU A 91 8.36 -7.76 -15.81
C GLU A 91 6.97 -7.52 -16.43
N SER A 92 6.12 -8.54 -16.45
CA SER A 92 4.76 -8.40 -16.94
C SER A 92 3.90 -7.56 -15.99
N LEU A 93 2.85 -6.93 -16.52
CA LEU A 93 1.91 -6.16 -15.70
C LEU A 93 1.27 -7.03 -14.60
N LYS A 94 0.99 -8.30 -14.92
CA LYS A 94 0.46 -9.25 -13.95
C LYS A 94 1.45 -9.55 -12.81
N ALA A 95 2.74 -9.65 -13.12
CA ALA A 95 3.76 -9.88 -12.10
C ALA A 95 3.83 -8.72 -11.11
N TYR A 96 3.69 -7.49 -11.60
CA TYR A 96 3.60 -6.33 -10.72
C TYR A 96 2.28 -6.26 -9.97
N GLU A 97 1.16 -6.59 -10.60
CA GLU A 97 -0.15 -6.67 -9.95
C GLU A 97 -0.12 -7.58 -8.71
N ASP A 98 0.53 -8.74 -8.81
CA ASP A 98 0.64 -9.69 -7.72
C ASP A 98 1.50 -9.19 -6.54
N LYS A 99 2.36 -8.21 -6.77
CA LYS A 99 3.22 -7.58 -5.74
C LYS A 99 2.58 -6.37 -5.08
N LEU A 100 1.49 -5.85 -5.64
CA LEU A 100 0.80 -4.66 -5.15
C LEU A 100 -0.26 -5.04 -4.11
N ASP A 101 -0.65 -4.06 -3.28
CA ASP A 101 -1.68 -4.25 -2.29
C ASP A 101 -3.08 -3.86 -2.80
N GLU A 102 -4.05 -3.88 -1.90
CA GLU A 102 -5.47 -3.62 -2.18
C GLU A 102 -5.79 -2.20 -2.65
N ARG A 103 -4.88 -1.24 -2.50
CA ARG A 103 -5.07 0.12 -3.00
C ARG A 103 -4.97 0.24 -4.52
N PHE A 104 -4.41 -0.78 -5.16
CA PHE A 104 -4.24 -0.84 -6.60
C PHE A 104 -5.30 -1.74 -7.23
N TYR A 105 -5.80 -1.30 -8.36
CA TYR A 105 -6.73 -2.09 -9.15
C TYR A 105 -6.37 -2.04 -10.63
N ARG A 106 -6.35 -3.21 -11.26
CA ARG A 106 -6.15 -3.33 -12.70
C ARG A 106 -7.47 -3.07 -13.41
N CYS A 107 -7.71 -1.82 -13.78
CA CYS A 107 -8.95 -1.38 -14.39
C CYS A 107 -9.03 -1.62 -15.89
N HIS A 108 -7.92 -1.96 -16.51
CA HIS A 108 -7.79 -2.27 -17.93
C HIS A 108 -6.68 -3.30 -18.12
N THR A 109 -6.67 -4.00 -19.25
CA THR A 109 -5.62 -5.00 -19.57
C THR A 109 -4.21 -4.41 -19.52
N GLY A 110 -4.07 -3.13 -19.84
CA GLY A 110 -2.79 -2.42 -19.87
C GLY A 110 -2.61 -1.38 -18.77
N TYR A 111 -3.50 -1.27 -17.78
CA TYR A 111 -3.45 -0.23 -16.77
C TYR A 111 -3.77 -0.73 -15.37
N ILE A 112 -2.98 -0.29 -14.41
CA ILE A 112 -3.24 -0.45 -12.97
C ILE A 112 -3.25 0.94 -12.36
N VAL A 113 -4.27 1.26 -11.57
CA VAL A 113 -4.40 2.56 -10.90
C VAL A 113 -4.30 2.43 -9.39
N ASN A 114 -3.73 3.44 -8.75
CA ASN A 114 -3.80 3.59 -7.32
C ASN A 114 -5.11 4.31 -6.97
N MET A 115 -6.01 3.63 -6.29
CA MET A 115 -7.33 4.18 -5.94
C MET A 115 -7.26 5.42 -5.06
N ALA A 116 -6.17 5.62 -4.33
CA ALA A 116 -5.95 6.86 -3.56
C ALA A 116 -5.89 8.11 -4.42
N TYR A 117 -5.52 7.98 -5.69
CA TYR A 117 -5.42 9.10 -6.64
C TYR A 117 -6.61 9.20 -7.61
N VAL A 118 -7.54 8.27 -7.55
CA VAL A 118 -8.75 8.31 -8.40
C VAL A 118 -9.72 9.35 -7.85
N THR A 119 -10.13 10.30 -8.69
CA THR A 119 -11.11 11.33 -8.35
C THR A 119 -12.51 10.99 -8.83
N SER A 120 -12.61 10.31 -9.97
CA SER A 120 -13.90 9.86 -10.49
C SER A 120 -13.75 8.67 -11.42
N ILE A 121 -14.80 7.85 -11.48
CA ILE A 121 -14.93 6.76 -12.44
C ILE A 121 -16.08 7.12 -13.37
N GLN A 122 -15.78 7.30 -14.65
CA GLN A 122 -16.74 7.65 -15.69
C GLN A 122 -17.12 6.42 -16.52
N LYS A 123 -17.85 6.64 -17.60
CA LYS A 123 -18.38 5.55 -18.43
C LYS A 123 -17.31 4.56 -18.91
N ASP A 124 -16.24 5.08 -19.48
CA ASP A 124 -15.18 4.28 -20.12
C ASP A 124 -13.79 4.59 -19.55
N CYS A 125 -13.68 5.43 -18.53
CA CYS A 125 -12.40 5.87 -17.98
C CYS A 125 -12.48 6.23 -16.51
N ALA A 126 -11.31 6.33 -15.89
CA ALA A 126 -11.14 6.88 -14.56
C ALA A 126 -10.29 8.15 -14.66
N ILE A 127 -10.62 9.15 -13.87
CA ILE A 127 -9.85 10.40 -13.80
C ILE A 127 -9.05 10.40 -12.50
N LEU A 128 -7.78 10.72 -12.62
CA LEU A 128 -6.84 10.80 -11.51
C LEU A 128 -6.60 12.26 -11.11
N ASN A 129 -5.99 12.49 -9.96
CA ASN A 129 -5.78 13.82 -9.37
C ASN A 129 -5.09 14.84 -10.31
N SER A 130 -4.23 14.39 -11.18
CA SER A 130 -3.51 15.24 -12.14
C SER A 130 -4.25 15.43 -13.46
N ASN A 131 -5.56 15.20 -13.49
CA ASN A 131 -6.39 15.19 -14.70
C ASN A 131 -5.95 14.14 -15.75
N VAL A 132 -5.21 13.14 -15.31
CA VAL A 132 -4.85 12.01 -16.16
C VAL A 132 -6.07 11.11 -16.31
N THR A 133 -6.36 10.74 -17.54
CA THR A 133 -7.46 9.83 -17.86
C THR A 133 -6.91 8.45 -18.16
N VAL A 134 -7.42 7.44 -17.47
CA VAL A 134 -7.04 6.04 -17.64
C VAL A 134 -8.25 5.25 -18.14
N PRO A 135 -8.12 4.45 -19.21
CA PRO A 135 -9.23 3.66 -19.72
C PRO A 135 -9.66 2.58 -18.73
N VAL A 136 -10.95 2.30 -18.68
CA VAL A 136 -11.54 1.26 -17.83
C VAL A 136 -12.27 0.25 -18.71
N SER A 137 -11.92 -1.01 -18.56
CA SER A 137 -12.58 -2.11 -19.26
C SER A 137 -14.03 -2.28 -18.80
N ARG A 138 -14.95 -2.54 -19.72
CA ARG A 138 -16.37 -2.78 -19.41
C ARG A 138 -16.57 -3.85 -18.34
N TYR A 139 -15.82 -4.94 -18.45
CA TYR A 139 -15.95 -6.08 -17.54
C TYR A 139 -15.44 -5.78 -16.14
N LYS A 140 -14.54 -4.80 -16.01
CA LYS A 140 -13.90 -4.46 -14.74
C LYS A 140 -14.52 -3.25 -14.04
N LYS A 141 -15.33 -2.47 -14.75
CA LYS A 141 -15.91 -1.23 -14.26
C LYS A 141 -16.75 -1.43 -13.00
N LYS A 142 -17.65 -2.40 -13.01
CA LYS A 142 -18.56 -2.65 -11.88
C LYS A 142 -17.80 -3.03 -10.62
N LYS A 143 -16.84 -3.92 -10.75
CA LYS A 143 -15.96 -4.31 -9.65
C LYS A 143 -15.09 -3.16 -9.17
N PHE A 144 -14.59 -2.35 -10.10
CA PHE A 144 -13.80 -1.16 -9.79
C PHE A 144 -14.60 -0.16 -8.97
N GLN A 145 -15.83 0.14 -9.37
CA GLN A 145 -16.72 1.03 -8.63
C GLN A 145 -16.99 0.53 -7.21
N MET A 146 -17.21 -0.77 -7.06
CA MET A 146 -17.43 -1.38 -5.76
C MET A 146 -16.18 -1.29 -4.87
N LEU A 147 -15.02 -1.66 -5.39
CA LEU A 147 -13.76 -1.60 -4.65
C LEU A 147 -13.37 -0.16 -4.31
N PHE A 148 -13.60 0.77 -5.21
CA PHE A 148 -13.34 2.18 -4.98
C PHE A 148 -14.23 2.75 -3.87
N THR A 149 -15.50 2.40 -3.86
CA THR A 149 -16.42 2.78 -2.79
C THR A 149 -15.97 2.22 -1.44
N ASP A 150 -15.61 0.95 -1.39
CA ASP A 150 -15.09 0.31 -0.18
C ASP A 150 -13.78 0.95 0.30
N PHE A 151 -12.89 1.27 -0.64
CA PHE A 151 -11.64 1.95 -0.35
C PHE A 151 -11.87 3.33 0.28
N LEU A 152 -12.79 4.12 -0.27
CA LEU A 152 -13.16 5.42 0.28
C LEU A 152 -13.76 5.31 1.68
N CYS A 153 -14.64 4.34 1.90
CA CYS A 153 -15.24 4.11 3.21
C CYS A 153 -14.19 3.72 4.26
N ASN A 154 -13.24 2.89 3.90
CA ASN A 154 -12.17 2.46 4.79
C ASN A 154 -11.15 3.57 5.06
N SER A 155 -10.99 4.51 4.14
CA SER A 155 -10.07 5.64 4.28
C SER A 155 -10.60 6.76 5.18
N ILE A 156 -11.92 6.81 5.39
CA ILE A 156 -12.58 7.79 6.28
C ILE A 156 -12.46 7.36 7.74
N PHE A 157 -12.34 6.09 7.98
CA PHE A 157 -12.22 5.47 9.29
C PHE A 157 -10.82 4.88 9.49
#